data_97310f392ff991e3694955d20a5f40ee
#
_entry.id   97310f392ff991e3694955d20a5f40ee
#
_cell.length_a   1.000
_cell.length_b   1.000
_cell.length_c   1.000
_cell.angle_alpha   90.00
_cell.angle_beta   90.00
_cell.angle_gamma   90.00
#
_symmetry.space_group_name_H-M   'P 1'
#
loop_
_entity.id
_entity.type
_entity.pdbx_description
1 polymer ?
#
loop_
_entity_poly.entity_id
_entity_poly.type
_entity_poly.pdbx_seq_one_letter_code
_entity_poly.pdbx_strand_id
1 'polypeptide(L)'
;MADRSRDRRSGNTSYNKKNQNIRRQNRNYEDDYDRNSSEGNSSNNRKRSTNSKKVISRKRVFRHRIIRFMDPGVIVFLILAVYLFGCMVLYLLKPHVTTYEVNDGSMATDYSYTGIAIRSEQVVNTDKSGYITYYARDLEKTGAQTKVYSIDETGEINSILSDDSISSTALTSEQLNQIDSDVDSFYNDFSDINYGEAYAFKQLIESTTIQLIEQTLVENAVTLGDSASFNVCNSAIDGIISYTIDGYEDLKPEDVTADMLSAASEYNPEDLREQNLVKSGDKVYKIINNDEWTIVIKTDKDIAKKLLEEEYVKVEFKKDKTKANGKVSTWTSGDDTFVSFSFTNSMIRFASDRYVDISFELDNISGLKVPKSSIAEKELYVIDKSFLTTGAAGEVDTVYYETYDDNGQPKGKSVQIDIAYETEDAVYINKDQSEILTEGATLKASGNSQERMTIGKTEKLKGVYEYNKGYAVFCPINILYEGKEYCIISAQSKYGLAKYDYIVLNSDAIDDAVSIYQ
;
A
#
# COMPACT_ATOMS: atom_id res chain seq x y z
N MET A 1 33.32 48.65 -22.03
CA MET A 1 33.74 47.87 -23.21
C MET A 1 32.75 46.76 -23.39
N ALA A 2 31.89 46.99 -24.33
CA ALA A 2 31.42 46.14 -25.44
C ALA A 2 30.56 44.98 -24.98
N ASP A 3 29.31 44.96 -25.17
CA ASP A 3 28.37 45.19 -26.30
C ASP A 3 27.95 43.87 -26.95
N ARG A 4 26.63 43.79 -27.19
CA ARG A 4 25.83 43.00 -28.13
C ARG A 4 24.99 41.85 -27.50
N SER A 5 23.74 42.04 -27.28
CA SER A 5 22.54 42.34 -28.12
C SER A 5 22.13 41.23 -29.08
N ARG A 6 20.80 40.95 -29.02
CA ARG A 6 19.89 40.35 -30.05
C ARG A 6 19.91 38.82 -30.15
N ASP A 7 18.81 38.10 -30.33
CA ASP A 7 17.49 38.34 -30.95
C ASP A 7 16.50 37.26 -30.51
N ARG A 8 15.30 37.56 -30.16
CA ARG A 8 13.97 37.45 -30.75
C ARG A 8 13.64 36.22 -31.61
N ARG A 9 12.48 35.70 -31.24
CA ARG A 9 11.37 35.11 -32.05
C ARG A 9 11.24 33.60 -31.97
N SER A 10 10.12 33.23 -31.39
CA SER A 10 8.79 32.82 -31.92
C SER A 10 8.66 31.34 -32.15
N GLY A 11 7.67 30.75 -31.56
CA GLY A 11 7.25 29.37 -31.80
C GLY A 11 6.07 28.97 -30.91
N ASN A 12 5.01 29.75 -31.00
CA ASN A 12 3.69 29.39 -30.53
C ASN A 12 3.07 28.43 -31.55
N THR A 13 2.16 27.58 -31.10
CA THR A 13 1.27 26.66 -31.84
C THR A 13 1.73 25.22 -31.92
N SER A 14 1.21 24.38 -31.02
CA SER A 14 0.59 23.11 -31.35
C SER A 14 0.26 22.29 -30.10
N TYR A 15 -0.70 22.70 -29.31
CA TYR A 15 -1.36 21.82 -28.35
C TYR A 15 -2.85 22.18 -28.29
N ASN A 16 -3.57 21.83 -29.34
CA ASN A 16 -5.03 21.84 -29.28
C ASN A 16 -5.62 21.02 -30.45
N LYS A 17 -5.51 19.72 -30.38
CA LYS A 17 -6.33 18.80 -31.22
C LYS A 17 -6.22 17.35 -30.72
N LYS A 18 -6.69 17.06 -29.52
CA LYS A 18 -6.90 15.67 -29.07
C LYS A 18 -7.92 15.52 -27.94
N ASN A 19 -8.93 16.36 -27.89
CA ASN A 19 -10.01 16.19 -26.89
C ASN A 19 -11.40 16.49 -27.49
N GLN A 20 -11.72 15.91 -28.64
CA GLN A 20 -13.08 15.99 -29.20
C GLN A 20 -13.65 14.67 -29.71
N ASN A 21 -13.12 13.51 -29.31
CA ASN A 21 -13.68 12.22 -29.76
C ASN A 21 -14.05 11.24 -28.63
N ILE A 22 -14.31 11.72 -27.41
CA ILE A 22 -14.83 10.87 -26.30
C ILE A 22 -16.19 11.37 -25.78
N ARG A 23 -17.01 11.92 -26.63
CA ARG A 23 -18.38 12.34 -26.23
C ARG A 23 -19.46 11.96 -27.22
N ARG A 24 -19.41 10.74 -27.80
CA ARG A 24 -20.49 10.19 -28.62
C ARG A 24 -20.58 8.66 -28.58
N GLN A 25 -20.60 8.07 -27.39
CA GLN A 25 -21.01 6.67 -27.21
C GLN A 25 -21.48 6.43 -25.76
N ASN A 26 -22.53 7.10 -25.36
CA ASN A 26 -23.33 6.71 -24.20
C ASN A 26 -24.68 7.44 -24.28
N ARG A 27 -25.51 6.97 -25.19
CA ARG A 27 -26.97 7.20 -25.17
C ARG A 27 -27.60 6.12 -26.03
N ASN A 28 -28.04 5.07 -25.41
CA ASN A 28 -29.11 4.15 -25.81
C ASN A 28 -29.05 2.91 -24.94
N TYR A 29 -29.60 3.02 -23.76
CA TYR A 29 -30.11 1.91 -22.95
C TYR A 29 -30.91 2.58 -21.83
N GLU A 30 -32.19 2.82 -22.13
CA GLU A 30 -33.27 2.95 -21.15
C GLU A 30 -34.54 3.20 -21.94
N ASP A 31 -35.54 2.43 -21.64
CA ASP A 31 -36.95 2.45 -22.03
C ASP A 31 -37.39 1.23 -22.83
N ASP A 32 -37.79 0.22 -22.09
CA ASP A 32 -38.96 -0.63 -22.35
C ASP A 32 -39.33 -1.42 -21.10
N TYR A 33 -40.16 -0.85 -20.29
CA TYR A 33 -41.02 -1.55 -19.33
C TYR A 33 -42.39 -0.87 -19.30
N ASP A 34 -43.40 -1.71 -19.44
CA ASP A 34 -44.82 -1.49 -19.15
C ASP A 34 -45.70 -0.86 -20.24
N ARG A 35 -46.56 -1.70 -20.81
CA ARG A 35 -47.99 -1.69 -20.49
C ARG A 35 -48.79 -2.77 -21.23
N ASN A 36 -49.25 -3.67 -20.44
CA ASN A 36 -50.35 -4.58 -20.68
C ASN A 36 -51.67 -3.81 -20.54
N SER A 37 -52.63 -4.11 -21.38
CA SER A 37 -54.06 -4.30 -21.08
C SER A 37 -55.02 -3.64 -22.08
N SER A 38 -55.89 -4.50 -22.47
CA SER A 38 -57.34 -4.39 -22.63
C SER A 38 -57.91 -4.03 -24.02
N GLU A 39 -58.58 -5.07 -24.53
CA GLU A 39 -59.98 -5.12 -24.97
C GLU A 39 -60.47 -4.22 -26.11
N GLY A 40 -61.15 -4.91 -27.03
CA GLY A 40 -62.27 -4.28 -27.74
C GLY A 40 -62.52 -4.75 -29.15
N ASN A 41 -63.10 -5.89 -29.29
CA ASN A 41 -64.29 -6.21 -30.08
C ASN A 41 -64.62 -5.36 -31.36
N SER A 42 -64.80 -6.03 -32.48
CA SER A 42 -66.06 -6.03 -33.27
C SER A 42 -65.84 -6.29 -34.77
N SER A 43 -66.30 -7.44 -35.17
CA SER A 43 -67.16 -7.82 -36.30
C SER A 43 -67.01 -7.05 -37.62
N ASN A 44 -66.81 -7.75 -38.71
CA ASN A 44 -67.86 -8.10 -39.70
C ASN A 44 -67.31 -8.80 -40.95
N ASN A 45 -67.81 -9.99 -41.13
CA ASN A 45 -68.33 -10.60 -42.34
C ASN A 45 -68.00 -9.97 -43.70
N ARG A 46 -67.45 -10.80 -44.61
CA ARG A 46 -68.17 -11.22 -45.85
C ARG A 46 -67.44 -12.33 -46.61
N LYS A 47 -68.30 -13.30 -46.88
CA LYS A 47 -68.10 -14.52 -47.71
C LYS A 47 -67.65 -14.22 -49.17
N ARG A 48 -66.82 -15.14 -49.76
CA ARG A 48 -67.10 -15.95 -50.96
C ARG A 48 -65.77 -16.56 -51.43
N SER A 49 -65.81 -17.84 -51.52
CA SER A 49 -66.09 -18.77 -52.55
C SER A 49 -64.86 -19.40 -53.20
N THR A 50 -64.69 -20.66 -52.87
CA THR A 50 -64.26 -21.81 -53.65
C THR A 50 -63.26 -21.60 -54.77
N ASN A 51 -62.06 -22.22 -54.68
CA ASN A 51 -61.66 -23.25 -55.67
C ASN A 51 -60.49 -24.09 -55.12
N SER A 52 -60.78 -25.36 -54.94
CA SER A 52 -59.82 -26.41 -54.69
C SER A 52 -58.91 -26.61 -55.87
N LYS A 53 -57.60 -26.41 -55.68
CA LYS A 53 -56.58 -27.02 -56.54
C LYS A 53 -55.57 -27.77 -55.70
N LYS A 54 -55.51 -29.07 -56.01
CA LYS A 54 -54.60 -30.08 -55.48
C LYS A 54 -53.18 -29.55 -55.33
N VAL A 55 -52.67 -29.56 -54.14
CA VAL A 55 -51.22 -29.39 -53.83
C VAL A 55 -50.58 -30.76 -54.09
N ILE A 56 -49.97 -30.88 -55.28
CA ILE A 56 -49.07 -31.99 -55.59
C ILE A 56 -47.76 -31.72 -54.81
N SER A 57 -47.39 -32.65 -53.96
CA SER A 57 -46.18 -32.58 -53.11
C SER A 57 -44.91 -32.44 -53.95
N ARG A 58 -44.27 -31.30 -53.86
CA ARG A 58 -42.94 -31.00 -54.49
C ARG A 58 -41.78 -31.50 -53.63
N LYS A 59 -41.84 -32.67 -52.99
CA LYS A 59 -40.77 -33.21 -52.16
C LYS A 59 -39.75 -34.12 -52.88
N ARG A 60 -39.77 -34.25 -54.17
CA ARG A 60 -38.85 -35.19 -54.87
C ARG A 60 -37.90 -34.59 -55.92
N VAL A 61 -37.84 -33.29 -56.12
CA VAL A 61 -36.98 -32.69 -57.15
C VAL A 61 -35.71 -32.05 -56.66
N PHE A 62 -35.55 -31.88 -55.34
CA PHE A 62 -34.35 -31.21 -54.76
C PHE A 62 -33.12 -32.13 -54.61
N ARG A 63 -33.33 -33.47 -54.70
CA ARG A 63 -32.24 -34.44 -54.44
C ARG A 63 -31.36 -34.78 -55.65
N HIS A 64 -31.79 -34.47 -56.87
CA HIS A 64 -31.00 -34.78 -58.07
C HIS A 64 -30.31 -33.57 -58.74
N ARG A 65 -30.52 -32.34 -58.24
CA ARG A 65 -29.89 -31.15 -58.83
C ARG A 65 -28.57 -30.75 -58.16
N ILE A 66 -28.28 -31.23 -56.92
CA ILE A 66 -27.05 -30.91 -56.20
C ILE A 66 -25.87 -31.75 -56.73
N ILE A 67 -26.10 -32.96 -57.16
CA ILE A 67 -25.02 -33.89 -57.57
C ILE A 67 -24.45 -33.57 -58.99
N ARG A 68 -25.11 -32.75 -59.81
CA ARG A 68 -24.72 -32.48 -61.18
C ARG A 68 -23.83 -31.22 -61.37
N PHE A 69 -23.47 -30.52 -60.25
CA PHE A 69 -22.61 -29.37 -60.30
C PHE A 69 -21.37 -29.54 -59.39
N MET A 70 -21.04 -30.75 -58.99
CA MET A 70 -19.82 -30.99 -58.26
C MET A 70 -18.72 -31.37 -59.27
N ASP A 71 -18.06 -30.34 -59.82
CA ASP A 71 -16.74 -30.52 -60.40
C ASP A 71 -15.79 -31.18 -59.37
N PRO A 72 -14.93 -32.12 -59.84
CA PRO A 72 -13.96 -32.75 -58.89
C PRO A 72 -13.22 -31.75 -58.07
N GLY A 73 -12.97 -30.54 -58.56
CA GLY A 73 -12.36 -29.42 -57.83
C GLY A 73 -13.20 -28.93 -56.66
N VAL A 74 -14.53 -28.90 -56.77
CA VAL A 74 -15.44 -28.48 -55.69
C VAL A 74 -15.45 -29.52 -54.55
N ILE A 75 -15.34 -30.82 -54.90
CA ILE A 75 -15.27 -31.88 -53.90
C ILE A 75 -13.96 -31.78 -53.12
N VAL A 76 -12.83 -31.58 -53.80
CA VAL A 76 -11.52 -31.40 -53.16
C VAL A 76 -11.50 -30.15 -52.27
N PHE A 77 -12.07 -29.04 -52.78
CA PHE A 77 -12.18 -27.81 -51.98
C PHE A 77 -13.03 -28.00 -50.70
N LEU A 78 -14.14 -28.75 -50.80
CA LEU A 78 -15.02 -29.01 -49.67
C LEU A 78 -14.34 -29.90 -48.62
N ILE A 79 -13.58 -30.92 -49.08
CA ILE A 79 -12.77 -31.75 -48.16
C ILE A 79 -11.70 -30.90 -47.46
N LEU A 80 -11.00 -30.03 -48.22
CA LEU A 80 -10.01 -29.12 -47.64
C LEU A 80 -10.64 -28.14 -46.67
N ALA A 81 -11.80 -27.59 -46.99
CA ALA A 81 -12.53 -26.68 -46.12
C ALA A 81 -12.98 -27.36 -44.80
N VAL A 82 -13.49 -28.61 -44.90
CA VAL A 82 -13.85 -29.41 -43.71
C VAL A 82 -12.61 -29.75 -42.87
N TYR A 83 -11.49 -30.07 -43.53
CA TYR A 83 -10.23 -30.31 -42.85
C TYR A 83 -9.74 -29.06 -42.12
N LEU A 84 -9.70 -27.89 -42.77
CA LEU A 84 -9.31 -26.62 -42.15
C LEU A 84 -10.26 -26.20 -41.03
N PHE A 85 -11.57 -26.41 -41.22
CA PHE A 85 -12.55 -26.16 -40.19
C PHE A 85 -12.34 -27.10 -38.99
N GLY A 86 -12.06 -28.38 -39.23
CA GLY A 86 -11.70 -29.34 -38.20
C GLY A 86 -10.43 -28.92 -37.45
N CYS A 87 -9.38 -28.50 -38.16
CA CYS A 87 -8.17 -27.96 -37.55
C CYS A 87 -8.43 -26.69 -36.72
N MET A 88 -9.29 -25.79 -37.24
CA MET A 88 -9.69 -24.57 -36.52
C MET A 88 -10.46 -24.90 -35.24
N VAL A 89 -11.41 -25.84 -35.29
CA VAL A 89 -12.17 -26.27 -34.12
C VAL A 89 -11.23 -26.93 -33.08
N LEU A 90 -10.33 -27.80 -33.52
CA LEU A 90 -9.34 -28.43 -32.67
C LEU A 90 -8.40 -27.40 -32.05
N TYR A 91 -8.02 -26.34 -32.76
CA TYR A 91 -7.22 -25.25 -32.25
C TYR A 91 -7.99 -24.43 -31.17
N LEU A 92 -9.27 -24.12 -31.43
CA LEU A 92 -10.12 -23.39 -30.47
C LEU A 92 -10.49 -24.20 -29.23
N LEU A 93 -10.51 -25.52 -29.30
CA LEU A 93 -10.80 -26.43 -28.18
C LEU A 93 -9.56 -26.74 -27.34
N LYS A 94 -8.36 -26.42 -27.84
CA LYS A 94 -7.14 -26.59 -27.03
C LYS A 94 -7.08 -25.55 -25.91
N PRO A 95 -6.77 -25.93 -24.66
CA PRO A 95 -6.57 -24.96 -23.61
C PRO A 95 -5.37 -24.07 -23.94
N HIS A 96 -5.63 -22.79 -24.12
CA HIS A 96 -4.58 -21.80 -24.26
C HIS A 96 -4.06 -21.46 -22.87
N VAL A 97 -2.78 -21.67 -22.67
CA VAL A 97 -2.14 -21.43 -21.37
C VAL A 97 -1.59 -20.02 -21.35
N THR A 98 -2.04 -19.25 -20.37
CA THR A 98 -1.48 -17.92 -20.11
C THR A 98 -0.24 -18.08 -19.24
N THR A 99 0.86 -17.47 -19.65
CA THR A 99 2.11 -17.49 -18.90
C THR A 99 2.36 -16.17 -18.17
N TYR A 100 3.11 -16.25 -17.10
CA TYR A 100 3.56 -15.10 -16.29
C TYR A 100 5.07 -15.14 -16.18
N GLU A 101 5.74 -14.02 -16.43
CA GLU A 101 7.18 -13.89 -16.28
C GLU A 101 7.53 -13.60 -14.82
N VAL A 102 8.36 -14.44 -14.22
CA VAL A 102 8.78 -14.33 -12.82
C VAL A 102 9.78 -13.20 -12.65
N ASN A 103 9.46 -12.28 -11.78
CA ASN A 103 10.31 -11.13 -11.45
C ASN A 103 10.59 -11.06 -9.96
N ASP A 104 11.64 -10.30 -9.60
CA ASP A 104 11.88 -10.00 -8.19
C ASP A 104 10.67 -9.30 -7.59
N GLY A 105 10.35 -9.65 -6.38
CA GLY A 105 9.32 -9.03 -5.58
C GLY A 105 9.77 -8.89 -4.14
N SER A 106 9.32 -7.85 -3.50
CA SER A 106 9.42 -7.69 -2.06
C SER A 106 8.04 -7.43 -1.48
N MET A 107 7.81 -7.97 -0.32
CA MET A 107 6.59 -7.73 0.44
C MET A 107 7.01 -7.26 1.82
N ALA A 108 6.59 -6.05 2.15
CA ALA A 108 6.71 -5.52 3.50
C ALA A 108 5.32 -5.55 4.15
N THR A 109 5.27 -5.87 5.42
CA THR A 109 4.04 -5.75 6.19
C THR A 109 3.99 -4.35 6.79
N ASP A 110 2.98 -3.58 6.38
CA ASP A 110 2.71 -2.25 6.91
C ASP A 110 2.02 -2.35 8.27
N TYR A 111 2.67 -1.84 9.29
CA TYR A 111 2.11 -1.68 10.62
C TYR A 111 1.73 -0.23 10.85
N SER A 112 0.52 0.01 11.36
CA SER A 112 -0.01 1.34 11.60
C SER A 112 -0.47 1.48 13.03
N TYR A 113 -0.02 2.56 13.69
CA TYR A 113 -0.31 2.85 15.07
C TYR A 113 -0.57 4.33 15.29
N THR A 114 -1.38 4.64 16.30
CA THR A 114 -1.47 5.98 16.88
C THR A 114 -0.60 6.01 18.13
N GLY A 115 0.39 6.89 18.18
CA GLY A 115 1.31 7.02 19.30
C GLY A 115 1.18 8.35 20.02
N ILE A 116 1.66 8.41 21.26
CA ILE A 116 1.78 9.66 22.04
C ILE A 116 3.14 10.28 21.74
N ALA A 117 3.13 11.55 21.33
CA ALA A 117 4.32 12.36 21.13
C ALA A 117 4.76 13.03 22.45
N ILE A 118 5.98 12.76 22.83
CA ILE A 118 6.63 13.28 24.04
C ILE A 118 7.77 14.19 23.61
N ARG A 119 7.80 15.39 24.20
CA ARG A 119 8.76 16.45 23.89
C ARG A 119 9.30 17.04 25.18
N SER A 120 10.38 17.80 25.09
CA SER A 120 10.85 18.61 26.22
C SER A 120 10.04 19.90 26.27
N GLU A 121 8.98 19.89 27.04
CA GLU A 121 8.01 20.98 27.18
C GLU A 121 8.18 21.63 28.58
N GLN A 122 8.19 22.95 28.62
CA GLN A 122 8.24 23.69 29.90
C GLN A 122 7.06 24.65 29.96
N VAL A 123 6.20 24.47 30.93
CA VAL A 123 5.09 25.39 31.21
C VAL A 123 5.61 26.63 31.93
N VAL A 124 5.19 27.79 31.47
CA VAL A 124 5.54 29.08 32.07
C VAL A 124 4.31 29.68 32.73
N ASN A 125 4.47 30.04 33.99
CA ASN A 125 3.41 30.66 34.75
C ASN A 125 3.72 32.16 34.92
N THR A 126 2.67 32.98 35.01
CA THR A 126 2.83 34.40 35.32
C THR A 126 3.00 34.64 36.81
N ASP A 127 3.80 35.62 37.16
CA ASP A 127 3.97 36.12 38.55
C ASP A 127 3.02 37.27 38.91
N LYS A 128 2.25 37.75 37.90
CA LYS A 128 1.37 38.93 38.02
C LYS A 128 -0.08 38.58 37.67
N SER A 129 -0.99 39.45 38.13
CA SER A 129 -2.41 39.35 37.82
C SER A 129 -2.84 40.54 36.98
N GLY A 130 -3.67 40.33 35.96
CA GLY A 130 -4.16 41.40 35.08
C GLY A 130 -4.65 40.85 33.75
N TYR A 131 -4.96 41.77 32.85
CA TYR A 131 -5.34 41.43 31.50
C TYR A 131 -4.09 41.06 30.69
N ILE A 132 -4.14 39.86 30.05
CA ILE A 132 -3.00 39.34 29.27
C ILE A 132 -3.17 39.64 27.80
N THR A 133 -2.08 40.04 27.13
CA THR A 133 -1.99 40.23 25.70
C THR A 133 -0.79 39.45 25.17
N TYR A 134 -1.01 38.59 24.19
CA TYR A 134 0.02 37.72 23.59
C TYR A 134 0.61 38.38 22.34
N TYR A 135 1.97 38.33 22.19
CA TYR A 135 2.71 38.87 21.04
C TYR A 135 3.26 37.79 20.14
N ALA A 136 3.78 36.70 20.72
CA ALA A 136 4.28 35.60 19.94
C ALA A 136 3.12 34.79 19.35
N ARG A 137 3.28 34.33 18.11
CA ARG A 137 2.31 33.45 17.49
C ARG A 137 2.38 32.05 18.08
N ASP A 138 1.27 31.34 18.04
CA ASP A 138 1.27 29.92 18.39
C ASP A 138 2.17 29.15 17.43
N LEU A 139 2.99 28.26 17.98
CA LEU A 139 4.01 27.46 17.28
C LEU A 139 5.12 28.29 16.61
N GLU A 140 5.28 29.55 17.01
CA GLU A 140 6.40 30.38 16.57
C GLU A 140 7.70 29.97 17.25
N LYS A 141 8.79 29.85 16.45
CA LYS A 141 10.13 29.66 16.97
C LYS A 141 10.69 31.01 17.44
N THR A 142 10.87 31.14 18.74
CA THR A 142 11.34 32.38 19.38
C THR A 142 12.72 32.19 19.98
N GLY A 143 13.50 33.27 19.95
CA GLY A 143 14.78 33.33 20.68
C GLY A 143 14.59 33.75 22.14
N ALA A 144 15.58 33.51 22.97
CA ALA A 144 15.63 34.09 24.30
C ALA A 144 15.50 35.62 24.25
N GLN A 145 14.81 36.21 25.22
CA GLN A 145 14.50 37.65 25.32
C GLN A 145 13.50 38.18 24.27
N THR A 146 12.89 37.31 23.45
CA THR A 146 11.77 37.73 22.59
C THR A 146 10.52 38.00 23.46
N LYS A 147 9.80 39.08 23.14
CA LYS A 147 8.52 39.41 23.79
C LYS A 147 7.50 38.32 23.50
N VAL A 148 6.91 37.76 24.56
CA VAL A 148 5.86 36.71 24.42
C VAL A 148 4.51 37.24 24.80
N TYR A 149 4.39 37.92 25.89
CA TYR A 149 3.11 38.47 26.38
C TYR A 149 3.33 39.72 27.21
N SER A 150 2.25 40.43 27.50
CA SER A 150 2.24 41.50 28.48
C SER A 150 1.05 41.35 29.44
N ILE A 151 1.15 41.96 30.58
CA ILE A 151 0.07 42.03 31.56
C ILE A 151 -0.21 43.49 31.92
N ASP A 152 -1.46 43.86 31.77
CA ASP A 152 -2.03 45.13 32.22
C ASP A 152 -2.69 44.91 33.57
N GLU A 153 -1.99 45.30 34.66
CA GLU A 153 -2.45 45.12 36.05
C GLU A 153 -3.62 46.06 36.38
N THR A 154 -3.74 47.21 35.71
CA THR A 154 -4.78 48.24 35.94
C THR A 154 -6.05 48.06 35.13
N GLY A 155 -5.95 47.35 34.01
CA GLY A 155 -7.03 47.19 33.04
C GLY A 155 -7.32 48.46 32.22
N GLU A 156 -6.45 49.46 32.28
CA GLU A 156 -6.62 50.73 31.53
C GLU A 156 -6.54 50.50 30.03
N ILE A 157 -5.56 49.66 29.57
CA ILE A 157 -5.42 49.33 28.15
C ILE A 157 -6.61 48.51 27.71
N ASN A 158 -7.05 47.51 28.49
CA ASN A 158 -8.23 46.72 28.17
C ASN A 158 -9.51 47.57 28.11
N SER A 159 -9.64 48.60 28.96
CA SER A 159 -10.76 49.51 28.89
C SER A 159 -10.73 50.37 27.61
N ILE A 160 -9.55 50.77 27.16
CA ILE A 160 -9.34 51.49 25.91
C ILE A 160 -9.67 50.58 24.72
N LEU A 161 -9.26 49.32 24.73
CA LEU A 161 -9.57 48.34 23.69
C LEU A 161 -11.06 48.01 23.59
N SER A 162 -11.77 48.06 24.70
CA SER A 162 -13.21 47.77 24.77
C SER A 162 -14.10 48.97 24.38
N ASP A 163 -13.53 50.16 24.20
CA ASP A 163 -14.27 51.37 23.82
C ASP A 163 -14.50 51.41 22.30
N ASP A 164 -15.76 51.23 21.90
CA ASP A 164 -16.21 51.30 20.49
C ASP A 164 -15.82 52.60 19.75
N SER A 165 -15.34 53.62 20.49
CA SER A 165 -14.89 54.88 19.90
C SER A 165 -13.51 54.82 19.22
N ILE A 166 -12.77 53.75 19.40
CA ILE A 166 -11.42 53.55 18.79
C ILE A 166 -11.50 52.82 17.42
N SER A 167 -12.60 52.99 16.72
CA SER A 167 -12.74 52.49 15.35
C SER A 167 -11.76 53.12 14.30
N SER A 168 -10.82 53.96 14.74
CA SER A 168 -9.89 54.69 13.87
C SER A 168 -8.42 54.21 13.95
N THR A 169 -8.11 53.17 14.71
CA THR A 169 -6.75 52.63 14.73
C THR A 169 -6.59 51.72 13.51
N ALA A 170 -6.39 52.35 12.34
CA ALA A 170 -6.07 51.61 11.13
C ALA A 170 -4.75 50.89 11.31
N LEU A 171 -4.72 49.60 10.93
CA LEU A 171 -3.48 48.86 10.81
C LEU A 171 -2.51 49.58 9.91
N THR A 172 -1.21 49.53 10.22
CA THR A 172 -0.19 50.09 9.36
C THR A 172 -0.08 49.31 8.03
N SER A 173 0.53 49.95 7.01
CA SER A 173 0.72 49.26 5.73
C SER A 173 1.57 47.98 5.87
N GLU A 174 2.54 47.96 6.79
CA GLU A 174 3.37 46.80 7.11
C GLU A 174 2.54 45.66 7.72
N GLN A 175 1.61 46.00 8.63
CA GLN A 175 0.70 45.04 9.27
C GLN A 175 -0.29 44.43 8.27
N LEU A 176 -0.83 45.25 7.36
CA LEU A 176 -1.69 44.78 6.28
C LEU A 176 -0.93 43.86 5.33
N ASN A 177 0.32 44.19 4.97
CA ASN A 177 1.15 43.32 4.15
C ASN A 177 1.45 41.96 4.82
N GLN A 178 1.52 41.94 6.15
CA GLN A 178 1.69 40.69 6.89
C GLN A 178 0.45 39.78 6.75
N ILE A 179 -0.75 40.37 6.92
CA ILE A 179 -2.02 39.64 6.73
C ILE A 179 -2.14 39.14 5.29
N ASP A 180 -1.82 39.99 4.31
CA ASP A 180 -1.85 39.64 2.88
C ASP A 180 -0.89 38.46 2.60
N SER A 181 0.30 38.46 3.19
CA SER A 181 1.25 37.35 3.05
C SER A 181 0.73 36.04 3.64
N ASP A 182 0.05 36.10 4.77
CA ASP A 182 -0.55 34.91 5.41
C ASP A 182 -1.72 34.37 4.56
N VAL A 183 -2.52 35.27 3.94
CA VAL A 183 -3.58 34.92 2.99
C VAL A 183 -3.03 34.28 1.72
N ASP A 184 -1.98 34.87 1.14
CA ASP A 184 -1.33 34.34 -0.06
C ASP A 184 -0.71 32.97 0.18
N SER A 185 -0.09 32.75 1.35
CA SER A 185 0.45 31.46 1.74
C SER A 185 -0.65 30.41 1.83
N PHE A 186 -1.75 30.72 2.49
CA PHE A 186 -2.89 29.81 2.56
C PHE A 186 -3.49 29.51 1.17
N TYR A 187 -3.64 30.52 0.33
CA TYR A 187 -4.21 30.33 -1.02
C TYR A 187 -3.36 29.40 -1.89
N ASN A 188 -2.03 29.45 -1.74
CA ASN A 188 -1.12 28.60 -2.49
C ASN A 188 -1.07 27.14 -1.99
N ASP A 189 -1.30 26.93 -0.70
CA ASP A 189 -1.18 25.62 -0.06
C ASP A 189 -2.54 24.93 0.17
N PHE A 190 -3.66 25.65 -0.04
CA PHE A 190 -5.01 25.14 0.21
C PHE A 190 -5.38 23.96 -0.67
N SER A 191 -5.91 22.92 -0.05
CA SER A 191 -6.45 21.73 -0.72
C SER A 191 -7.91 21.53 -0.33
N ASP A 192 -8.78 21.33 -1.32
CA ASP A 192 -10.23 21.06 -1.15
C ASP A 192 -10.53 19.79 -0.32
N ILE A 193 -9.52 18.99 -0.03
CA ILE A 193 -9.67 17.69 0.67
C ILE A 193 -9.60 17.87 2.19
N ASN A 194 -9.01 18.97 2.70
CA ASN A 194 -8.76 19.18 4.12
C ASN A 194 -9.41 20.44 4.67
N TYR A 195 -10.69 20.36 5.03
CA TYR A 195 -11.43 21.47 5.63
C TYR A 195 -10.87 21.97 6.97
N GLY A 196 -10.10 21.15 7.68
CA GLY A 196 -9.43 21.54 8.92
C GLY A 196 -8.46 22.70 8.72
N GLU A 197 -7.79 22.78 7.58
CA GLU A 197 -6.88 23.88 7.22
C GLU A 197 -7.60 25.22 7.09
N ALA A 198 -8.83 25.23 6.60
CA ALA A 198 -9.63 26.47 6.51
C ALA A 198 -10.00 27.04 7.88
N TYR A 199 -10.29 26.18 8.86
CA TYR A 199 -10.55 26.61 10.24
C TYR A 199 -9.27 27.11 10.93
N ALA A 200 -8.18 26.40 10.76
CA ALA A 200 -6.88 26.82 11.29
C ALA A 200 -6.44 28.17 10.70
N PHE A 201 -6.64 28.37 9.40
CA PHE A 201 -6.36 29.64 8.75
C PHE A 201 -7.27 30.77 9.25
N LYS A 202 -8.57 30.53 9.40
CA LYS A 202 -9.49 31.51 9.99
C LYS A 202 -9.00 31.96 11.37
N GLN A 203 -8.64 31.00 12.23
CA GLN A 203 -8.13 31.27 13.57
C GLN A 203 -6.81 32.03 13.54
N LEU A 204 -5.91 31.69 12.58
CA LEU A 204 -4.66 32.42 12.38
C LEU A 204 -4.90 33.88 12.02
N ILE A 205 -5.78 34.18 11.06
CA ILE A 205 -6.08 35.54 10.64
C ILE A 205 -6.73 36.35 11.77
N GLU A 206 -7.70 35.75 12.47
CA GLU A 206 -8.35 36.40 13.62
C GLU A 206 -7.33 36.74 14.71
N SER A 207 -6.47 35.79 15.12
CA SER A 207 -5.44 36.01 16.15
C SER A 207 -4.38 37.02 15.71
N THR A 208 -3.91 36.92 14.45
CA THR A 208 -2.93 37.89 13.90
C THR A 208 -3.50 39.30 13.87
N THR A 209 -4.75 39.47 13.45
CA THR A 209 -5.39 40.76 13.40
C THR A 209 -5.52 41.39 14.79
N ILE A 210 -5.98 40.60 15.76
CA ILE A 210 -6.10 41.05 17.17
C ILE A 210 -4.72 41.44 17.72
N GLN A 211 -3.69 40.59 17.54
CA GLN A 211 -2.34 40.89 17.96
C GLN A 211 -1.79 42.20 17.40
N LEU A 212 -1.99 42.44 16.10
CA LEU A 212 -1.49 43.65 15.45
C LEU A 212 -2.21 44.90 15.96
N ILE A 213 -3.50 44.81 16.22
CA ILE A 213 -4.28 45.90 16.82
C ILE A 213 -3.79 46.18 18.25
N GLU A 214 -3.64 45.14 19.07
CA GLU A 214 -3.15 45.24 20.45
C GLU A 214 -1.74 45.81 20.51
N GLN A 215 -0.82 45.34 19.64
CA GLN A 215 0.53 45.86 19.55
C GLN A 215 0.55 47.37 19.26
N THR A 216 -0.26 47.81 18.31
CA THR A 216 -0.39 49.25 17.95
C THR A 216 -0.90 50.07 19.12
N LEU A 217 -1.86 49.53 19.87
CA LEU A 217 -2.42 50.22 21.05
C LEU A 217 -1.39 50.28 22.19
N VAL A 218 -0.63 49.23 22.43
CA VAL A 218 0.44 49.20 23.41
C VAL A 218 1.57 50.19 23.07
N GLU A 219 2.00 50.26 21.82
CA GLU A 219 2.97 51.24 21.35
C GLU A 219 2.47 52.68 21.54
N ASN A 220 1.20 52.92 21.30
CA ASN A 220 0.57 54.24 21.55
C ASN A 220 0.43 54.53 23.05
N ALA A 221 0.11 53.52 23.91
CA ALA A 221 0.00 53.68 25.36
C ALA A 221 1.34 54.02 26.01
N VAL A 222 2.44 53.45 25.55
CA VAL A 222 3.79 53.78 26.00
C VAL A 222 4.18 55.21 25.70
N THR A 223 3.60 55.82 24.65
CA THR A 223 3.78 57.24 24.32
C THR A 223 2.93 58.17 25.16
N LEU A 224 1.88 57.69 25.82
CA LEU A 224 0.92 58.47 26.59
C LEU A 224 1.30 58.68 28.07
N GLY A 225 2.37 58.09 28.59
CA GLY A 225 3.03 58.44 29.85
C GLY A 225 2.83 57.50 31.03
N ASP A 226 3.66 57.64 31.96
CA ASP A 226 4.05 57.03 33.24
C ASP A 226 3.01 56.36 34.17
N SER A 227 1.75 56.19 33.76
CA SER A 227 0.68 55.76 34.68
C SER A 227 0.20 54.31 34.48
N ALA A 228 0.53 53.66 33.39
CA ALA A 228 0.05 52.30 33.14
C ALA A 228 1.03 51.29 33.75
N SER A 229 0.56 50.48 34.70
CA SER A 229 1.32 49.34 35.23
C SER A 229 1.31 48.20 34.18
N PHE A 230 2.12 48.42 33.15
CA PHE A 230 2.21 47.54 32.00
C PHE A 230 3.55 46.76 32.06
N ASN A 231 3.45 45.44 32.10
CA ASN A 231 4.62 44.59 32.18
C ASN A 231 4.74 43.70 30.97
N VAL A 232 5.79 43.92 30.16
CA VAL A 232 6.16 43.06 29.05
C VAL A 232 7.00 41.90 29.55
N CYS A 233 6.60 40.70 29.26
CA CYS A 233 7.28 39.46 29.63
C CYS A 233 7.95 38.85 28.40
N ASN A 234 9.24 38.56 28.55
CA ASN A 234 10.07 37.98 27.50
C ASN A 234 10.28 36.49 27.76
N SER A 235 10.52 35.71 26.73
CA SER A 235 10.94 34.32 26.88
C SER A 235 12.30 34.23 27.57
N ALA A 236 12.41 33.37 28.57
CA ALA A 236 13.66 33.12 29.28
C ALA A 236 14.65 32.27 28.46
N ILE A 237 14.13 31.42 27.57
CA ILE A 237 14.90 30.48 26.76
C ILE A 237 14.41 30.54 25.31
N ASP A 238 15.21 30.02 24.39
CA ASP A 238 14.81 29.80 23.02
C ASP A 238 13.98 28.52 22.88
N GLY A 239 13.08 28.50 21.90
CA GLY A 239 12.21 27.35 21.67
C GLY A 239 10.98 27.70 20.81
N ILE A 240 10.02 26.80 20.81
CA ILE A 240 8.73 26.98 20.11
C ILE A 240 7.68 27.28 21.18
N ILE A 241 7.02 28.43 21.03
CA ILE A 241 5.91 28.83 21.91
C ILE A 241 4.66 28.05 21.53
N SER A 242 3.95 27.53 22.53
CA SER A 242 2.61 26.98 22.34
C SER A 242 1.69 27.44 23.47
N TYR A 243 0.47 27.78 23.12
CA TYR A 243 -0.56 28.18 24.07
C TYR A 243 -1.51 27.04 24.42
N THR A 244 -1.24 25.85 23.89
CA THR A 244 -2.06 24.68 24.14
C THR A 244 -1.40 23.77 25.19
N ILE A 245 -2.11 23.48 26.28
CA ILE A 245 -1.68 22.58 27.34
C ILE A 245 -2.64 21.38 27.45
N ASP A 246 -2.12 20.23 27.88
CA ASP A 246 -2.90 19.00 27.94
C ASP A 246 -2.62 18.14 29.18
N GLY A 247 -1.71 18.59 30.04
CA GLY A 247 -1.33 17.88 31.26
C GLY A 247 -0.30 16.77 31.05
N TYR A 248 0.21 16.61 29.80
CA TYR A 248 1.26 15.64 29.45
C TYR A 248 2.64 16.31 29.27
N GLU A 249 2.80 17.56 29.70
CA GLU A 249 4.03 18.33 29.48
C GLU A 249 5.25 17.71 30.16
N ASP A 250 5.06 17.08 31.33
CA ASP A 250 6.12 16.42 32.13
C ASP A 250 6.19 14.89 31.87
N LEU A 251 5.37 14.37 30.92
CA LEU A 251 5.28 12.93 30.66
C LEU A 251 6.60 12.39 30.10
N LYS A 252 7.06 11.27 30.67
CA LYS A 252 8.22 10.53 30.17
C LYS A 252 7.76 9.29 29.40
N PRO A 253 8.58 8.76 28.49
CA PRO A 253 8.22 7.58 27.72
C PRO A 253 7.80 6.39 28.59
N GLU A 254 8.46 6.18 29.73
CA GLU A 254 8.22 5.05 30.65
C GLU A 254 6.89 5.18 31.40
N ASP A 255 6.34 6.39 31.50
CA ASP A 255 5.09 6.68 32.23
C ASP A 255 3.84 6.49 31.35
N VAL A 256 4.02 6.22 30.05
CA VAL A 256 2.91 6.02 29.13
C VAL A 256 2.18 4.71 29.44
N THR A 257 0.86 4.79 29.54
CA THR A 257 -0.01 3.64 29.78
C THR A 257 -0.88 3.31 28.56
N ALA A 258 -1.41 2.09 28.53
CA ALA A 258 -2.35 1.68 27.47
C ALA A 258 -3.63 2.52 27.45
N ASP A 259 -4.08 2.98 28.62
CA ASP A 259 -5.27 3.82 28.74
C ASP A 259 -5.04 5.20 28.11
N MET A 260 -3.86 5.80 28.29
CA MET A 260 -3.48 7.05 27.63
C MET A 260 -3.53 6.92 26.11
N LEU A 261 -2.99 5.84 25.57
CA LEU A 261 -3.03 5.59 24.11
C LEU A 261 -4.45 5.36 23.57
N SER A 262 -5.33 4.76 24.39
CA SER A 262 -6.72 4.52 24.02
C SER A 262 -7.58 5.79 24.08
N ALA A 263 -7.17 6.79 24.88
CA ALA A 263 -7.88 8.05 25.07
C ALA A 263 -7.67 9.07 23.93
N ALA A 264 -6.99 8.71 22.84
CA ALA A 264 -6.73 9.60 21.70
C ALA A 264 -8.00 10.26 21.13
N SER A 265 -9.13 9.55 21.12
CA SER A 265 -10.42 10.06 20.63
C SER A 265 -11.12 11.02 21.60
N GLU A 266 -10.71 11.04 22.87
CA GLU A 266 -11.27 11.87 23.93
C GLU A 266 -10.34 13.06 24.28
N TYR A 267 -9.22 13.17 23.54
CA TYR A 267 -8.23 14.20 23.77
C TYR A 267 -8.81 15.60 23.55
N ASN A 268 -8.78 16.41 24.57
CA ASN A 268 -9.29 17.78 24.57
C ASN A 268 -8.30 18.71 25.30
N PRO A 269 -7.35 19.31 24.58
CA PRO A 269 -6.39 20.24 25.14
C PRO A 269 -7.05 21.58 25.50
N GLU A 270 -6.46 22.29 26.46
CA GLU A 270 -6.85 23.62 26.88
C GLU A 270 -6.06 24.68 26.08
N ASP A 271 -6.76 25.66 25.47
CA ASP A 271 -6.12 26.83 24.85
C ASP A 271 -6.08 27.97 25.88
N LEU A 272 -4.88 28.32 26.31
CA LEU A 272 -4.65 29.37 27.31
C LEU A 272 -5.03 30.78 26.81
N ARG A 273 -5.21 30.98 25.51
CA ARG A 273 -5.60 32.27 24.93
C ARG A 273 -7.09 32.58 25.11
N GLU A 274 -7.89 31.59 25.50
CA GLU A 274 -9.32 31.83 25.80
C GLU A 274 -9.50 32.67 27.09
N GLN A 275 -8.44 32.78 27.90
CA GLN A 275 -8.46 33.53 29.14
C GLN A 275 -7.86 34.94 28.94
N ASN A 276 -8.67 35.98 29.01
CA ASN A 276 -8.19 37.36 28.92
C ASN A 276 -7.70 37.93 30.25
N LEU A 277 -8.09 37.35 31.38
CA LEU A 277 -7.74 37.78 32.72
C LEU A 277 -7.01 36.63 33.45
N VAL A 278 -5.77 36.88 33.86
CA VAL A 278 -4.91 35.91 34.56
C VAL A 278 -4.61 36.34 35.97
N LYS A 279 -4.29 35.37 36.84
CA LYS A 279 -3.83 35.57 38.19
C LYS A 279 -2.37 35.11 38.35
N SER A 280 -1.68 35.68 39.32
CA SER A 280 -0.36 35.19 39.68
C SER A 280 -0.38 33.68 39.94
N GLY A 281 0.47 32.92 39.26
CA GLY A 281 0.53 31.46 39.29
C GLY A 281 -0.17 30.76 38.16
N ASP A 282 -1.00 31.48 37.37
CA ASP A 282 -1.68 30.88 36.21
C ASP A 282 -0.69 30.57 35.08
N LYS A 283 -0.96 29.50 34.35
CA LYS A 283 -0.19 29.10 33.17
C LYS A 283 -0.51 30.07 32.04
N VAL A 284 0.50 30.53 31.32
CA VAL A 284 0.33 31.49 30.21
C VAL A 284 0.81 30.99 28.87
N TYR A 285 1.82 30.16 28.83
CA TYR A 285 2.25 29.44 27.62
C TYR A 285 3.14 28.26 28.03
N LYS A 286 3.40 27.39 27.06
CA LYS A 286 4.51 26.43 27.19
C LYS A 286 5.53 26.67 26.10
N ILE A 287 6.78 26.29 26.35
CA ILE A 287 7.86 26.36 25.40
C ILE A 287 8.46 24.98 25.18
N ILE A 288 8.61 24.60 23.92
CA ILE A 288 9.29 23.38 23.52
C ILE A 288 10.74 23.76 23.20
N ASN A 289 11.67 23.32 24.03
CA ASN A 289 13.03 23.82 24.04
C ASN A 289 14.07 22.93 23.36
N ASN A 290 13.63 21.81 22.73
CA ASN A 290 14.51 20.87 22.07
C ASN A 290 13.84 20.31 20.81
N ASP A 291 14.63 20.06 19.77
CA ASP A 291 14.18 19.39 18.55
C ASP A 291 14.08 17.85 18.70
N GLU A 292 14.54 17.31 19.84
CA GLU A 292 14.40 15.90 20.18
C GLU A 292 12.99 15.60 20.68
N TRP A 293 12.41 14.55 20.14
CA TRP A 293 11.09 14.10 20.53
C TRP A 293 10.94 12.59 20.36
N THR A 294 9.96 12.01 21.02
CA THR A 294 9.75 10.56 21.04
C THR A 294 8.28 10.25 20.83
N ILE A 295 7.98 9.26 20.00
CA ILE A 295 6.63 8.70 19.86
C ILE A 295 6.61 7.35 20.54
N VAL A 296 5.65 7.16 21.45
CA VAL A 296 5.43 5.89 22.15
C VAL A 296 4.16 5.23 21.61
N ILE A 297 4.29 3.96 21.26
CA ILE A 297 3.16 3.11 20.84
C ILE A 297 3.07 1.87 21.73
N LYS A 298 1.89 1.26 21.77
CA LYS A 298 1.67 -0.09 22.31
C LYS A 298 1.59 -1.09 21.15
N THR A 299 2.29 -2.21 21.27
CA THR A 299 2.30 -3.25 20.25
C THR A 299 2.45 -4.64 20.86
N ASP A 300 2.36 -5.68 20.03
CA ASP A 300 2.58 -7.06 20.43
C ASP A 300 4.07 -7.36 20.70
N LYS A 301 4.34 -8.33 21.59
CA LYS A 301 5.70 -8.72 21.99
C LYS A 301 6.57 -9.16 20.80
N ASP A 302 5.97 -9.84 19.83
CA ASP A 302 6.70 -10.33 18.65
C ASP A 302 7.13 -9.19 17.74
N ILE A 303 6.26 -8.19 17.55
CA ILE A 303 6.56 -6.98 16.78
C ILE A 303 7.63 -6.15 17.50
N ALA A 304 7.49 -5.96 18.82
CA ALA A 304 8.47 -5.24 19.60
C ALA A 304 9.86 -5.88 19.55
N LYS A 305 9.93 -7.21 19.56
CA LYS A 305 11.21 -7.95 19.43
C LYS A 305 11.84 -7.71 18.07
N LYS A 306 11.09 -7.79 16.99
CA LYS A 306 11.58 -7.52 15.62
C LYS A 306 12.06 -6.07 15.49
N LEU A 307 11.30 -5.10 16.02
CA LEU A 307 11.70 -3.70 16.03
C LEU A 307 13.00 -3.45 16.80
N LEU A 308 13.22 -4.18 17.89
CA LEU A 308 14.45 -4.06 18.68
C LEU A 308 15.69 -4.62 17.97
N GLU A 309 15.52 -5.57 17.04
CA GLU A 309 16.61 -6.08 16.21
C GLU A 309 17.12 -5.03 15.21
N GLU A 310 16.28 -4.03 14.90
CA GLU A 310 16.60 -2.86 14.08
C GLU A 310 16.93 -1.69 15.00
N GLU A 311 18.15 -1.17 15.00
CA GLU A 311 18.52 0.00 15.84
C GLU A 311 17.72 1.25 15.45
N TYR A 312 17.44 1.40 14.15
CA TYR A 312 16.66 2.50 13.57
C TYR A 312 15.61 1.97 12.62
N VAL A 313 14.38 2.44 12.79
CA VAL A 313 13.25 2.09 11.92
C VAL A 313 12.79 3.33 11.17
N LYS A 314 12.53 3.15 9.88
CA LYS A 314 11.98 4.20 9.02
C LYS A 314 10.48 4.31 9.26
N VAL A 315 10.08 5.37 9.96
CA VAL A 315 8.69 5.67 10.31
C VAL A 315 8.12 6.67 9.32
N GLU A 316 6.94 6.38 8.76
CA GLU A 316 6.15 7.29 7.96
C GLU A 316 5.07 7.94 8.81
N PHE A 317 5.00 9.27 8.79
CA PHE A 317 3.95 10.04 9.44
C PHE A 317 2.74 10.17 8.52
N LYS A 318 1.58 9.69 8.94
CA LYS A 318 0.39 9.65 8.07
C LYS A 318 -0.16 11.03 7.72
N LYS A 319 0.05 12.03 8.59
CA LYS A 319 -0.41 13.41 8.42
C LYS A 319 0.12 14.04 7.12
N ASP A 320 1.41 13.87 6.84
CA ASP A 320 2.11 14.56 5.74
C ASP A 320 2.93 13.63 4.84
N LYS A 321 2.81 12.31 5.06
CA LYS A 321 3.51 11.26 4.29
C LYS A 321 5.04 11.36 4.32
N THR A 322 5.59 12.13 5.23
CA THR A 322 7.04 12.19 5.39
C THR A 322 7.58 11.03 6.18
N LYS A 323 8.85 10.72 5.97
CA LYS A 323 9.53 9.60 6.60
C LYS A 323 10.73 10.11 7.39
N ALA A 324 10.91 9.57 8.59
CA ALA A 324 12.09 9.82 9.42
C ALA A 324 12.59 8.51 10.02
N ASN A 325 13.88 8.44 10.32
CA ASN A 325 14.45 7.29 11.03
C ASN A 325 14.32 7.52 12.53
N GLY A 326 13.53 6.68 13.21
CA GLY A 326 13.37 6.70 14.65
C GLY A 326 14.28 5.67 15.30
N LYS A 327 15.01 6.08 16.35
CA LYS A 327 15.77 5.16 17.20
C LYS A 327 14.80 4.37 18.06
N VAL A 328 14.91 3.06 18.04
CA VAL A 328 13.98 2.16 18.74
C VAL A 328 14.42 1.88 20.16
N SER A 329 13.46 1.93 21.09
CA SER A 329 13.60 1.36 22.43
C SER A 329 12.30 0.66 22.82
N THR A 330 12.38 -0.38 23.64
CA THR A 330 11.22 -1.19 24.03
C THR A 330 11.24 -1.46 25.54
N TRP A 331 10.05 -1.52 26.14
CA TRP A 331 9.87 -1.96 27.51
C TRP A 331 8.50 -2.63 27.71
N THR A 332 8.34 -3.28 28.82
CA THR A 332 7.08 -3.89 29.22
C THR A 332 6.60 -3.29 30.54
N SER A 333 5.30 -3.05 30.65
CA SER A 333 4.64 -2.63 31.88
C SER A 333 3.42 -3.52 32.10
N GLY A 334 3.47 -4.40 33.09
CA GLY A 334 2.49 -5.46 33.28
C GLY A 334 2.47 -6.42 32.08
N ASP A 335 1.31 -6.60 31.47
CA ASP A 335 1.13 -7.44 30.28
C ASP A 335 1.36 -6.68 28.96
N ASP A 336 1.43 -5.36 29.02
CA ASP A 336 1.54 -4.49 27.86
C ASP A 336 3.00 -4.28 27.45
N THR A 337 3.23 -4.25 26.13
CA THR A 337 4.53 -3.98 25.53
C THR A 337 4.49 -2.67 24.78
N PHE A 338 5.45 -1.81 25.09
CA PHE A 338 5.59 -0.50 24.49
C PHE A 338 6.87 -0.40 23.66
N VAL A 339 6.79 0.40 22.63
CA VAL A 339 7.92 0.75 21.77
C VAL A 339 7.96 2.26 21.62
N SER A 340 9.14 2.82 21.75
CA SER A 340 9.38 4.23 21.47
C SER A 340 10.26 4.41 20.24
N PHE A 341 9.94 5.43 19.45
CA PHE A 341 10.74 5.91 18.34
C PHE A 341 11.21 7.32 18.68
N SER A 342 12.51 7.50 18.87
CA SER A 342 13.10 8.80 19.15
C SER A 342 13.67 9.45 17.89
N PHE A 343 13.35 10.72 17.68
CA PHE A 343 13.73 11.53 16.53
C PHE A 343 14.50 12.76 16.98
N THR A 344 15.39 13.26 16.14
CA THR A 344 16.17 14.49 16.34
C THR A 344 15.82 15.58 15.32
N ASN A 345 14.73 15.41 14.59
CA ASN A 345 14.27 16.34 13.56
C ASN A 345 12.75 16.29 13.41
N SER A 346 12.23 17.17 12.58
CA SER A 346 10.80 17.22 12.18
C SER A 346 9.81 17.54 13.30
N MET A 347 10.25 17.80 14.53
CA MET A 347 9.40 18.04 15.70
C MET A 347 8.44 19.20 15.49
N ILE A 348 8.88 20.30 14.89
CA ILE A 348 8.06 21.51 14.68
C ILE A 348 6.77 21.23 13.88
N ARG A 349 6.78 20.25 13.00
CA ARG A 349 5.63 19.88 12.15
C ARG A 349 4.52 19.18 12.93
N PHE A 350 4.89 18.61 14.06
CA PHE A 350 4.00 17.88 14.97
C PHE A 350 3.90 18.55 16.35
N ALA A 351 4.36 19.80 16.46
CA ALA A 351 4.43 20.50 17.73
C ALA A 351 3.04 20.71 18.38
N SER A 352 1.97 20.81 17.56
CA SER A 352 0.58 20.89 18.02
C SER A 352 -0.03 19.52 18.34
N ASP A 353 0.54 18.43 17.85
CA ASP A 353 -0.09 17.14 17.89
C ASP A 353 0.41 16.32 19.09
N ARG A 354 -0.44 15.92 20.02
CA ARG A 354 -0.10 14.98 21.08
C ARG A 354 -0.18 13.54 20.60
N TYR A 355 -1.15 13.23 19.77
CA TYR A 355 -1.30 11.93 19.16
C TYR A 355 -0.89 12.00 17.69
N VAL A 356 0.01 11.10 17.29
CA VAL A 356 0.57 11.07 15.93
C VAL A 356 0.36 9.70 15.34
N ASP A 357 -0.30 9.68 14.17
CA ASP A 357 -0.50 8.46 13.39
C ASP A 357 0.75 8.16 12.58
N ILE A 358 1.32 7.00 12.84
CA ILE A 358 2.54 6.52 12.18
C ILE A 358 2.31 5.18 11.50
N SER A 359 3.14 4.89 10.51
CA SER A 359 3.29 3.55 9.95
C SER A 359 4.77 3.24 9.70
N PHE A 360 5.09 1.96 9.75
CA PHE A 360 6.41 1.45 9.42
C PHE A 360 6.30 0.07 8.80
N GLU A 361 7.29 -0.26 8.00
CA GLU A 361 7.39 -1.55 7.33
C GLU A 361 8.35 -2.44 8.12
N LEU A 362 7.93 -3.66 8.44
CA LEU A 362 8.77 -4.73 8.97
C LEU A 362 8.72 -5.94 8.05
N ASP A 363 9.69 -6.84 8.20
CA ASP A 363 9.75 -8.08 7.43
C ASP A 363 9.79 -7.80 5.91
N ASN A 364 10.80 -7.05 5.46
CA ASN A 364 11.01 -6.88 4.03
C ASN A 364 11.49 -8.20 3.42
N ILE A 365 10.52 -9.10 3.18
CA ILE A 365 10.76 -10.40 2.56
C ILE A 365 10.97 -10.16 1.07
N SER A 366 12.19 -10.37 0.62
CA SER A 366 12.54 -10.30 -0.80
C SER A 366 12.73 -11.70 -1.39
N GLY A 367 12.30 -11.88 -2.62
CA GLY A 367 12.38 -13.13 -3.33
C GLY A 367 11.79 -13.00 -4.74
N LEU A 368 11.35 -14.11 -5.31
CA LEU A 368 10.65 -14.11 -6.59
C LEU A 368 9.14 -13.97 -6.36
N LYS A 369 8.51 -13.10 -7.13
CA LYS A 369 7.07 -12.85 -7.06
C LYS A 369 6.33 -13.79 -8.01
N VAL A 370 5.38 -14.57 -7.47
CA VAL A 370 4.54 -15.50 -8.22
C VAL A 370 3.07 -15.26 -7.92
N PRO A 371 2.17 -15.27 -8.93
CA PRO A 371 0.73 -15.21 -8.70
C PRO A 371 0.23 -16.43 -7.91
N LYS A 372 -0.70 -16.23 -6.98
CA LYS A 372 -1.29 -17.32 -6.20
C LYS A 372 -2.03 -18.34 -7.07
N SER A 373 -2.60 -17.90 -8.19
CA SER A 373 -3.29 -18.76 -9.17
C SER A 373 -2.35 -19.72 -9.92
N SER A 374 -1.03 -19.49 -9.89
CA SER A 374 -0.04 -20.38 -10.52
C SER A 374 0.45 -21.48 -9.60
N ILE A 375 0.07 -21.47 -8.31
CA ILE A 375 0.53 -22.45 -7.33
C ILE A 375 -0.33 -23.71 -7.45
N ALA A 376 0.34 -24.84 -7.66
CA ALA A 376 -0.24 -26.17 -7.65
C ALA A 376 0.32 -27.01 -6.51
N GLU A 377 -0.38 -28.09 -6.17
CA GLU A 377 0.12 -29.14 -5.27
C GLU A 377 0.32 -30.43 -6.07
N LYS A 378 1.52 -31.01 -5.98
CA LYS A 378 1.84 -32.28 -6.62
C LYS A 378 2.42 -33.26 -5.62
N GLU A 379 2.02 -34.50 -5.75
CA GLU A 379 2.51 -35.61 -4.93
C GLU A 379 3.71 -36.27 -5.60
N LEU A 380 4.86 -36.25 -4.92
CA LEU A 380 6.14 -36.74 -5.42
C LEU A 380 6.61 -37.96 -4.58
N TYR A 381 7.37 -38.85 -5.17
CA TYR A 381 8.09 -39.88 -4.42
C TYR A 381 9.30 -39.28 -3.69
N VAL A 382 9.52 -39.76 -2.47
CA VAL A 382 10.62 -39.34 -1.62
C VAL A 382 11.67 -40.47 -1.61
N ILE A 383 12.88 -40.17 -2.01
CA ILE A 383 14.01 -41.08 -2.01
C ILE A 383 15.11 -40.50 -1.11
N ASP A 384 15.58 -41.30 -0.14
CA ASP A 384 16.71 -40.91 0.72
C ASP A 384 17.98 -40.76 -0.12
N LYS A 385 18.77 -39.72 0.17
CA LYS A 385 20.04 -39.46 -0.56
C LYS A 385 21.06 -40.56 -0.49
N SER A 386 21.00 -41.45 0.52
CA SER A 386 21.87 -42.60 0.62
C SER A 386 21.71 -43.62 -0.54
N PHE A 387 20.56 -43.58 -1.23
CA PHE A 387 20.26 -44.38 -2.40
C PHE A 387 20.61 -43.73 -3.72
N LEU A 388 21.08 -42.47 -3.68
CA LEU A 388 21.46 -41.71 -4.86
C LEU A 388 22.92 -41.97 -5.20
N THR A 389 23.19 -42.19 -6.46
CA THR A 389 24.55 -42.19 -7.01
C THR A 389 24.68 -40.93 -7.85
N THR A 390 25.32 -39.92 -7.28
CA THR A 390 25.60 -38.66 -7.98
C THR A 390 26.78 -38.90 -8.92
N GLY A 391 26.58 -38.63 -10.21
CA GLY A 391 27.66 -38.68 -11.20
C GLY A 391 28.73 -37.62 -10.92
N ALA A 392 29.95 -37.80 -11.45
CA ALA A 392 30.94 -36.73 -11.46
C ALA A 392 30.42 -35.51 -12.23
N ALA A 393 31.03 -34.35 -12.04
CA ALA A 393 30.54 -33.10 -12.63
C ALA A 393 30.22 -33.23 -14.13
N GLY A 394 28.91 -33.26 -14.46
CA GLY A 394 28.38 -33.47 -15.83
C GLY A 394 27.74 -34.84 -16.09
N GLU A 395 27.78 -35.76 -15.12
CA GLU A 395 27.06 -37.04 -15.19
C GLU A 395 25.67 -36.90 -14.51
N VAL A 396 24.78 -37.77 -14.91
CA VAL A 396 23.37 -37.77 -14.52
C VAL A 396 23.18 -38.47 -13.19
N ASP A 397 22.31 -37.96 -12.33
CA ASP A 397 21.95 -38.62 -11.08
C ASP A 397 21.22 -39.95 -11.35
N THR A 398 21.63 -41.02 -10.65
CA THR A 398 21.07 -42.35 -10.86
C THR A 398 20.75 -43.03 -9.54
N VAL A 399 19.78 -43.94 -9.58
CA VAL A 399 19.47 -44.86 -8.48
C VAL A 399 19.68 -46.30 -8.94
N TYR A 400 20.07 -47.18 -8.02
CA TYR A 400 20.28 -48.58 -8.32
C TYR A 400 19.02 -49.36 -8.00
N TYR A 401 18.25 -49.74 -9.05
CA TYR A 401 17.03 -50.55 -8.98
C TYR A 401 17.40 -52.04 -8.89
N GLU A 402 16.89 -52.76 -7.87
CA GLU A 402 17.09 -54.19 -7.67
C GLU A 402 15.92 -54.97 -8.29
N THR A 403 16.20 -55.91 -9.17
CA THR A 403 15.26 -56.86 -9.74
C THR A 403 15.80 -58.28 -9.60
N TYR A 404 15.03 -59.29 -9.94
CA TYR A 404 15.44 -60.68 -9.86
C TYR A 404 15.39 -61.31 -11.25
N ASP A 405 16.37 -62.18 -11.57
CA ASP A 405 16.35 -62.96 -12.82
C ASP A 405 15.37 -64.14 -12.70
N ASP A 406 15.21 -64.90 -13.80
CA ASP A 406 14.34 -66.07 -13.86
C ASP A 406 14.77 -67.20 -12.87
N ASN A 407 15.95 -67.14 -12.34
CA ASN A 407 16.53 -68.07 -11.36
C ASN A 407 16.45 -67.53 -9.91
N GLY A 408 15.80 -66.36 -9.70
CA GLY A 408 15.69 -65.72 -8.39
C GLY A 408 16.97 -65.08 -7.88
N GLN A 409 17.98 -64.89 -8.75
CA GLN A 409 19.21 -64.18 -8.37
C GLN A 409 19.00 -62.66 -8.50
N PRO A 410 19.48 -61.86 -7.52
CA PRO A 410 19.34 -60.41 -7.57
C PRO A 410 20.16 -59.83 -8.74
N LYS A 411 19.48 -59.11 -9.61
CA LYS A 411 20.06 -58.38 -10.72
C LYS A 411 19.73 -56.91 -10.57
N GLY A 412 20.71 -56.06 -10.59
CA GLY A 412 20.51 -54.63 -10.46
C GLY A 412 20.71 -53.86 -11.76
N LYS A 413 20.01 -52.75 -11.92
CA LYS A 413 20.15 -51.84 -13.03
C LYS A 413 20.23 -50.40 -12.49
N SER A 414 21.20 -49.64 -13.01
CA SER A 414 21.28 -48.22 -12.75
C SER A 414 20.19 -47.51 -13.58
N VAL A 415 19.35 -46.73 -12.97
CA VAL A 415 18.27 -45.98 -13.59
C VAL A 415 18.52 -44.51 -13.36
N GLN A 416 18.51 -43.74 -14.43
CA GLN A 416 18.59 -42.29 -14.38
C GLN A 416 17.32 -41.72 -13.76
N ILE A 417 17.47 -40.67 -12.92
CA ILE A 417 16.36 -39.94 -12.33
C ILE A 417 16.51 -38.47 -12.61
N ASP A 418 15.37 -37.83 -12.80
CA ASP A 418 15.24 -36.37 -12.85
C ASP A 418 14.75 -35.88 -11.49
N ILE A 419 15.63 -35.18 -10.78
CA ILE A 419 15.31 -34.64 -9.45
C ILE A 419 14.48 -33.39 -9.60
N ALA A 420 13.24 -33.41 -9.08
CA ALA A 420 12.36 -32.25 -9.06
C ALA A 420 12.68 -31.31 -7.90
N TYR A 421 13.12 -31.88 -6.74
CA TYR A 421 13.46 -31.09 -5.55
C TYR A 421 14.43 -31.87 -4.67
N GLU A 422 15.26 -31.15 -3.92
CA GLU A 422 16.28 -31.72 -3.05
C GLU A 422 16.27 -31.02 -1.68
N THR A 423 16.26 -31.81 -0.61
CA THR A 423 16.48 -31.36 0.77
C THR A 423 17.83 -31.84 1.28
N GLU A 424 18.18 -31.63 2.55
CA GLU A 424 19.44 -32.15 3.13
C GLU A 424 19.51 -33.67 3.08
N ASP A 425 18.40 -34.38 3.33
CA ASP A 425 18.34 -35.82 3.54
C ASP A 425 17.70 -36.58 2.38
N ALA A 426 16.90 -35.94 1.53
CA ALA A 426 16.09 -36.63 0.52
C ALA A 426 16.04 -35.89 -0.82
N VAL A 427 15.74 -36.64 -1.88
CA VAL A 427 15.38 -36.12 -3.20
C VAL A 427 13.96 -36.51 -3.54
N TYR A 428 13.30 -35.65 -4.27
CA TYR A 428 11.90 -35.78 -4.70
C TYR A 428 11.86 -35.96 -6.21
N ILE A 429 11.14 -36.98 -6.65
CA ILE A 429 11.02 -37.31 -8.07
C ILE A 429 9.56 -37.43 -8.49
N ASN A 430 9.27 -37.10 -9.74
CA ASN A 430 7.93 -37.27 -10.30
C ASN A 430 7.56 -38.73 -10.37
N LYS A 431 6.30 -39.07 -10.06
CA LYS A 431 5.79 -40.46 -10.10
C LYS A 431 5.84 -41.07 -11.52
N ASP A 432 5.69 -40.21 -12.53
CA ASP A 432 5.54 -40.63 -13.93
C ASP A 432 6.82 -40.57 -14.75
N GLN A 433 7.96 -40.26 -14.12
CA GLN A 433 9.22 -40.08 -14.87
C GLN A 433 9.81 -41.41 -15.39
N SER A 434 9.40 -42.54 -14.86
CA SER A 434 9.98 -43.86 -15.26
C SER A 434 8.97 -44.99 -15.07
N GLU A 435 8.82 -45.85 -16.06
CA GLU A 435 8.03 -47.08 -15.95
C GLU A 435 8.62 -48.12 -14.95
N ILE A 436 9.87 -47.94 -14.53
CA ILE A 436 10.59 -48.83 -13.63
C ILE A 436 10.48 -48.37 -12.17
N LEU A 437 10.51 -47.07 -11.95
CA LEU A 437 10.49 -46.47 -10.61
C LEU A 437 9.05 -46.20 -10.14
N THR A 438 8.27 -47.28 -10.03
CA THR A 438 6.90 -47.24 -9.58
C THR A 438 6.78 -47.63 -8.10
N GLU A 439 5.61 -47.45 -7.51
CA GLU A 439 5.30 -47.92 -6.17
C GLU A 439 5.63 -49.40 -6.01
N GLY A 440 6.36 -49.76 -4.96
CA GLY A 440 6.86 -51.13 -4.71
C GLY A 440 8.21 -51.44 -5.30
N ALA A 441 8.79 -50.58 -6.15
CA ALA A 441 10.15 -50.79 -6.68
C ALA A 441 11.20 -50.72 -5.56
N THR A 442 12.13 -51.68 -5.55
CA THR A 442 13.19 -51.77 -4.53
C THR A 442 14.48 -51.13 -5.04
N LEU A 443 14.96 -50.16 -4.30
CA LEU A 443 16.24 -49.49 -4.50
C LEU A 443 17.27 -50.08 -3.54
N LYS A 444 18.53 -50.15 -3.99
CA LYS A 444 19.68 -50.53 -3.16
C LYS A 444 20.61 -49.34 -3.00
N ALA A 445 21.10 -49.12 -1.79
CA ALA A 445 22.02 -48.03 -1.51
C ALA A 445 23.35 -48.19 -2.29
N SER A 446 23.96 -47.05 -2.62
CA SER A 446 25.20 -46.98 -3.36
C SER A 446 26.36 -47.57 -2.55
N GLY A 447 27.30 -48.21 -3.23
CA GLY A 447 28.50 -48.80 -2.61
C GLY A 447 28.26 -50.19 -2.03
N ASN A 448 28.95 -50.51 -0.92
CA ASN A 448 28.91 -51.84 -0.25
C ASN A 448 27.76 -51.99 0.77
N SER A 449 26.83 -51.03 0.84
CA SER A 449 25.69 -51.09 1.75
C SER A 449 24.70 -52.19 1.35
N GLN A 450 24.18 -52.92 2.35
CA GLN A 450 23.07 -53.87 2.18
C GLN A 450 21.71 -53.25 2.35
N GLU A 451 21.67 -51.93 2.52
CA GLU A 451 20.42 -51.20 2.75
C GLU A 451 19.54 -51.19 1.50
N ARG A 452 18.26 -51.37 1.72
CA ARG A 452 17.21 -51.37 0.70
C ARG A 452 16.10 -50.41 1.10
N MET A 453 15.55 -49.75 0.12
CA MET A 453 14.38 -48.88 0.24
C MET A 453 13.34 -49.30 -0.79
N THR A 454 12.09 -49.37 -0.38
CA THR A 454 11.00 -49.60 -1.32
C THR A 454 10.35 -48.25 -1.62
N ILE A 455 10.20 -47.92 -2.90
CA ILE A 455 9.50 -46.70 -3.34
C ILE A 455 8.01 -46.82 -2.95
N GLY A 456 7.48 -45.83 -2.25
CA GLY A 456 6.09 -45.81 -1.79
C GLY A 456 5.81 -44.62 -0.87
N LYS A 457 6.87 -44.07 -0.26
CA LYS A 457 6.72 -42.83 0.52
C LYS A 457 6.49 -41.67 -0.44
N THR A 458 5.38 -40.97 -0.26
CA THR A 458 5.04 -39.79 -1.05
C THR A 458 4.85 -38.57 -0.16
N GLU A 459 5.10 -37.40 -0.72
CA GLU A 459 4.86 -36.12 -0.05
C GLU A 459 4.28 -35.14 -1.07
N LYS A 460 3.29 -34.33 -0.60
CA LYS A 460 2.70 -33.26 -1.40
C LYS A 460 3.51 -31.99 -1.24
N LEU A 461 4.06 -31.50 -2.34
CA LEU A 461 4.79 -30.26 -2.37
C LEU A 461 3.99 -29.19 -3.14
N LYS A 462 4.03 -27.95 -2.64
CA LYS A 462 3.57 -26.79 -3.40
C LYS A 462 4.61 -26.43 -4.45
N GLY A 463 4.15 -26.10 -5.65
CA GLY A 463 5.02 -25.76 -6.77
C GLY A 463 4.28 -24.94 -7.80
N VAL A 464 4.96 -24.62 -8.87
CA VAL A 464 4.42 -23.98 -10.07
C VAL A 464 4.84 -24.78 -11.30
N TYR A 465 4.11 -24.62 -12.39
CA TYR A 465 4.51 -25.19 -13.67
C TYR A 465 5.34 -24.18 -14.46
N GLU A 466 6.65 -24.45 -14.60
CA GLU A 466 7.53 -23.69 -15.47
C GLU A 466 7.24 -24.03 -16.94
N TYR A 467 7.11 -23.01 -17.78
CA TYR A 467 6.99 -23.15 -19.22
C TYR A 467 8.38 -23.22 -19.86
N ASN A 468 8.79 -24.41 -20.24
CA ASN A 468 10.10 -24.64 -20.86
C ASN A 468 9.91 -25.29 -22.24
N LYS A 469 10.22 -24.56 -23.33
CA LYS A 469 10.22 -25.03 -24.73
C LYS A 469 8.94 -25.79 -25.17
N GLY A 470 7.78 -25.37 -24.67
CA GLY A 470 6.51 -26.01 -25.02
C GLY A 470 6.06 -27.12 -24.07
N TYR A 471 6.74 -27.31 -22.96
CA TYR A 471 6.38 -28.25 -21.92
C TYR A 471 6.17 -27.53 -20.59
N ALA A 472 5.24 -28.01 -19.78
CA ALA A 472 5.08 -27.59 -18.40
C ALA A 472 5.87 -28.55 -17.50
N VAL A 473 6.81 -28.02 -16.75
CA VAL A 473 7.62 -28.77 -15.78
C VAL A 473 7.23 -28.32 -14.39
N PHE A 474 6.82 -29.25 -13.53
CA PHE A 474 6.51 -28.92 -12.14
C PHE A 474 7.79 -28.58 -11.37
N CYS A 475 7.82 -27.37 -10.82
CA CYS A 475 8.93 -26.83 -10.05
C CYS A 475 8.45 -26.56 -8.63
N PRO A 476 8.86 -27.32 -7.62
CA PRO A 476 8.54 -27.05 -6.23
C PRO A 476 9.09 -25.71 -5.76
N ILE A 477 8.33 -25.03 -4.92
CA ILE A 477 8.66 -23.69 -4.41
C ILE A 477 8.65 -23.68 -2.88
N ASN A 478 9.50 -22.82 -2.31
CA ASN A 478 9.46 -22.50 -0.90
C ASN A 478 8.83 -21.10 -0.73
N ILE A 479 7.64 -21.05 -0.14
CA ILE A 479 6.89 -19.80 0.05
C ILE A 479 7.43 -19.10 1.30
N LEU A 480 8.01 -17.92 1.11
CA LEU A 480 8.48 -17.04 2.17
C LEU A 480 7.36 -16.16 2.72
N TYR A 481 6.46 -15.71 1.83
CA TYR A 481 5.30 -14.91 2.19
C TYR A 481 4.11 -15.20 1.28
N GLU A 482 2.92 -15.34 1.87
CA GLU A 482 1.67 -15.58 1.14
C GLU A 482 0.74 -14.37 1.28
N GLY A 483 0.59 -13.61 0.18
CA GLY A 483 -0.33 -12.48 0.07
C GLY A 483 -1.71 -12.88 -0.48
N LYS A 484 -2.56 -11.88 -0.75
CA LYS A 484 -3.91 -12.11 -1.31
C LYS A 484 -3.85 -12.57 -2.77
N GLU A 485 -3.03 -11.94 -3.60
CA GLU A 485 -2.94 -12.17 -5.04
C GLU A 485 -1.61 -12.82 -5.45
N TYR A 486 -0.54 -12.54 -4.71
CA TYR A 486 0.82 -12.98 -5.00
C TYR A 486 1.48 -13.59 -3.78
N CYS A 487 2.40 -14.50 -4.04
CA CYS A 487 3.32 -15.05 -3.05
C CYS A 487 4.75 -14.59 -3.36
N ILE A 488 5.57 -14.45 -2.31
CA ILE A 488 7.02 -14.30 -2.45
C ILE A 488 7.63 -15.64 -2.12
N ILE A 489 8.45 -16.16 -3.02
CA ILE A 489 9.11 -17.43 -2.90
C ILE A 489 10.63 -17.26 -2.84
N SER A 490 11.31 -18.21 -2.25
CA SER A 490 12.78 -18.24 -2.25
C SER A 490 13.31 -18.49 -3.67
N ALA A 491 14.31 -17.71 -4.07
CA ALA A 491 15.08 -18.01 -5.27
C ALA A 491 15.96 -19.23 -4.99
N GLN A 492 15.64 -20.38 -5.56
CA GLN A 492 16.39 -21.60 -5.40
C GLN A 492 17.49 -21.70 -6.47
N SER A 493 18.64 -22.26 -6.09
CA SER A 493 19.83 -22.22 -6.93
C SER A 493 20.00 -23.38 -7.93
N LYS A 494 19.35 -24.55 -7.72
CA LYS A 494 19.63 -25.73 -8.54
C LYS A 494 18.42 -26.33 -9.28
N TYR A 495 17.28 -26.45 -8.62
CA TYR A 495 16.06 -27.06 -9.18
C TYR A 495 14.83 -26.16 -9.06
N GLY A 496 15.04 -24.88 -8.74
CA GLY A 496 13.99 -23.92 -8.49
C GLY A 496 13.87 -22.88 -9.61
N LEU A 497 12.86 -22.04 -9.48
CA LEU A 497 12.60 -20.92 -10.38
C LEU A 497 13.72 -19.87 -10.33
N ALA A 498 14.05 -19.37 -11.48
CA ALA A 498 14.92 -18.22 -11.66
C ALA A 498 14.11 -16.98 -12.08
N LYS A 499 14.72 -15.83 -11.93
CA LYS A 499 14.19 -14.58 -12.47
C LYS A 499 14.12 -14.67 -14.00
N TYR A 500 12.99 -14.21 -14.56
CA TYR A 500 12.64 -14.25 -15.98
C TYR A 500 12.18 -15.62 -16.51
N ASP A 501 12.03 -16.63 -15.67
CA ASP A 501 11.35 -17.84 -16.06
C ASP A 501 9.85 -17.56 -16.31
N TYR A 502 9.26 -18.31 -17.21
CA TYR A 502 7.84 -18.22 -17.50
C TYR A 502 7.11 -19.35 -16.77
N ILE A 503 6.08 -18.99 -16.01
CA ILE A 503 5.23 -19.97 -15.31
C ILE A 503 3.80 -19.88 -15.81
N VAL A 504 3.07 -20.96 -15.66
CA VAL A 504 1.65 -21.03 -16.04
C VAL A 504 0.79 -20.38 -14.97
N LEU A 505 -0.09 -19.46 -15.40
CA LEU A 505 -0.97 -18.71 -14.50
C LEU A 505 -2.10 -19.55 -13.88
N ASN A 506 -2.65 -20.51 -14.61
CA ASN A 506 -3.75 -21.39 -14.18
C ASN A 506 -3.25 -22.81 -14.05
N SER A 507 -2.74 -23.15 -12.88
CA SER A 507 -2.21 -24.49 -12.60
C SER A 507 -3.28 -25.58 -12.67
N ASP A 508 -4.54 -25.28 -12.32
CA ASP A 508 -5.67 -26.22 -12.37
C ASP A 508 -6.03 -26.70 -13.79
N ALA A 509 -5.55 -26.01 -14.81
CA ALA A 509 -5.82 -26.34 -16.22
C ALA A 509 -4.79 -27.29 -16.82
N ILE A 510 -3.78 -27.71 -16.06
CA ILE A 510 -2.66 -28.53 -16.55
C ILE A 510 -2.72 -29.91 -15.88
N ASP A 511 -2.91 -30.93 -16.69
CA ASP A 511 -2.53 -32.29 -16.35
C ASP A 511 -1.05 -32.49 -16.70
N ASP A 512 -0.32 -33.24 -15.87
CA ASP A 512 1.13 -33.48 -16.03
C ASP A 512 1.51 -33.93 -17.44
N ALA A 513 2.62 -33.40 -17.95
CA ALA A 513 3.23 -33.72 -19.25
C ALA A 513 2.43 -33.33 -20.51
N VAL A 514 1.49 -32.41 -20.42
CA VAL A 514 0.79 -31.90 -21.60
C VAL A 514 1.70 -30.94 -22.36
N SER A 515 1.90 -31.24 -23.64
CA SER A 515 2.50 -30.31 -24.61
C SER A 515 1.63 -29.05 -24.68
N ILE A 516 2.15 -27.94 -24.17
CA ILE A 516 1.43 -26.66 -24.07
C ILE A 516 1.73 -25.87 -25.34
N TYR A 517 0.68 -25.45 -26.04
CA TYR A 517 0.80 -24.53 -27.17
C TYR A 517 0.42 -23.12 -26.72
N GLN A 518 1.28 -22.16 -27.02
CA GLN A 518 0.95 -20.71 -26.92
C GLN A 518 0.02 -20.30 -28.03
#